data_eebf6b4e1ce991990dd8be374426fc52
#
_entry.id   eebf6b4e1ce991990dd8be374426fc52
#
_cell.length_a   1.000
_cell.length_b   1.000
_cell.length_c   1.000
_cell.angle_alpha   90.00
_cell.angle_beta   90.00
_cell.angle_gamma   90.00
#
_symmetry.space_group_name_H-M   'P 1'
#
loop_
_entity.id
_entity.type
_entity.pdbx_description
1 polymer ?
#
loop_
_entity_poly.entity_id
_entity_poly.type
_entity_poly.pdbx_seq_one_letter_code
_entity_poly.pdbx_strand_id
1 'polypeptide(L)' 'MFRIGEFSKLTQVSIRMLRYYDETGILTPAEVDKWTGHWLYSVDQIPRLNKILYLRDS' A
#
# COMPACT_ATOMS: atom_id res chain seq x y z
N MET A 1 0.74 6.08 -11.12
CA MET A 1 1.02 5.43 -9.84
C MET A 1 1.05 6.42 -8.70
N PHE A 2 0.83 5.95 -7.50
CA PHE A 2 0.80 6.80 -6.30
C PHE A 2 2.01 6.52 -5.42
N ARG A 3 2.55 7.57 -4.81
CA ARG A 3 3.53 7.39 -3.75
C ARG A 3 2.83 6.88 -2.50
N ILE A 4 3.60 6.30 -1.58
CA ILE A 4 3.04 5.72 -0.35
C ILE A 4 2.20 6.74 0.44
N GLY A 5 2.62 8.01 0.49
CA GLY A 5 1.86 9.05 1.17
C GLY A 5 0.51 9.33 0.52
N GLU A 6 0.48 9.36 -0.80
CA GLU A 6 -0.74 9.55 -1.57
C GLU A 6 -1.67 8.34 -1.43
N PHE A 7 -1.10 7.16 -1.52
CA PHE A 7 -1.85 5.91 -1.39
C PHE A 7 -2.45 5.79 0.01
N SER A 8 -1.69 6.20 1.02
CA SER A 8 -2.16 6.25 2.40
C SER A 8 -3.42 7.12 2.53
N LYS A 9 -3.39 8.31 1.92
CA LYS A 9 -4.54 9.21 1.96
C LYS A 9 -5.75 8.66 1.24
N LEU A 10 -5.53 8.04 0.08
CA LEU A 10 -6.61 7.47 -0.73
C LEU A 10 -7.31 6.31 -0.01
N THR A 11 -6.55 5.48 0.67
CA THR A 11 -7.06 4.27 1.29
C THR A 11 -7.38 4.45 2.76
N GLN A 12 -6.98 5.57 3.36
CA GLN A 12 -7.10 5.84 4.78
C GLN A 12 -6.37 4.81 5.65
N VAL A 13 -5.30 4.28 5.10
CA VAL A 13 -4.40 3.35 5.80
C VAL A 13 -3.10 4.09 6.04
N SER A 14 -2.60 4.06 7.27
CA SER A 14 -1.38 4.78 7.61
C SER A 14 -0.17 4.25 6.85
N ILE A 15 0.82 5.11 6.62
CA ILE A 15 2.08 4.72 5.98
C ILE A 15 2.73 3.59 6.78
N ARG A 16 2.67 3.69 8.10
CA ARG A 16 3.21 2.67 8.99
C ARG A 16 2.58 1.31 8.73
N MET A 17 1.27 1.28 8.54
CA MET A 17 0.55 0.04 8.27
C MET A 17 0.89 -0.51 6.89
N LEU A 18 1.03 0.37 5.88
CA LEU A 18 1.44 -0.04 4.55
C LEU A 18 2.83 -0.67 4.57
N ARG A 19 3.74 -0.12 5.37
CA ARG A 19 5.08 -0.68 5.53
C ARG A 19 5.03 -2.04 6.23
N TYR A 20 4.16 -2.19 7.20
CA TYR A 20 3.96 -3.47 7.89
C TYR A 20 3.46 -4.53 6.90
N TYR A 21 2.52 -4.16 6.04
CA TYR A 21 2.01 -5.09 5.02
C TYR A 21 3.09 -5.52 4.04
N ASP A 22 3.99 -4.61 3.68
CA ASP A 22 5.13 -4.96 2.84
C ASP A 22 6.08 -5.92 3.56
N GLU A 23 6.39 -5.63 4.80
CA GLU A 23 7.28 -6.45 5.61
C GLU A 23 6.76 -7.87 5.78
N THR A 24 5.46 -8.03 5.95
CA THR A 24 4.83 -9.34 6.10
C THR A 24 4.48 -10.00 4.77
N GLY A 25 4.64 -9.29 3.67
CA GLY A 25 4.32 -9.82 2.34
C GLY A 25 2.84 -9.82 2.01
N ILE A 26 2.02 -9.17 2.82
CA ILE A 26 0.56 -9.11 2.58
C ILE A 26 0.24 -8.21 1.39
N LEU A 27 0.87 -7.03 1.35
CA LEU A 27 0.69 -6.09 0.25
C LEU A 27 1.99 -5.32 0.05
N THR A 28 2.64 -5.57 -1.08
CA THR A 28 3.89 -4.90 -1.42
C THR A 28 3.64 -3.80 -2.45
N PRO A 29 4.50 -2.77 -2.53
CA PRO A 29 4.33 -1.75 -3.57
C PRO A 29 4.49 -2.36 -4.96
N ALA A 30 3.79 -1.78 -5.94
CA ALA A 30 3.89 -2.23 -7.32
C ALA A 30 5.29 -2.02 -7.89
N GLU A 31 5.95 -0.95 -7.47
CA GLU A 31 7.29 -0.60 -7.90
C GLU A 31 8.02 0.17 -6.81
N VAL A 32 9.34 0.11 -6.86
CA VAL A 32 10.20 0.98 -6.06
C VAL A 32 11.04 1.80 -7.03
N ASP A 33 11.00 3.13 -6.91
CA ASP A 33 11.75 4.02 -7.77
C ASP A 33 13.26 3.81 -7.53
N LYS A 34 13.98 3.48 -8.59
CA LYS A 34 15.41 3.21 -8.51
C LYS A 34 16.23 4.42 -8.13
N TRP A 35 15.75 5.61 -8.49
CA TRP A 35 16.49 6.85 -8.29
C TRP A 35 16.26 7.46 -6.91
N THR A 36 15.01 7.45 -6.45
CA THR A 36 14.62 8.10 -5.21
C THR A 36 14.35 7.12 -4.07
N GLY A 37 14.12 5.86 -4.40
CA GLY A 37 13.75 4.85 -3.40
C GLY A 37 12.29 4.95 -2.96
N HIS A 38 11.49 5.78 -3.61
CA HIS A 38 10.08 5.92 -3.26
C HIS A 38 9.29 4.66 -3.64
N TRP A 39 8.41 4.25 -2.76
CA TRP A 39 7.49 3.16 -3.03
C TRP A 39 6.32 3.69 -3.83
N LEU A 40 5.98 2.99 -4.90
CA LEU A 40 4.90 3.37 -5.81
C LEU A 40 3.83 2.28 -5.80
N TYR A 41 2.58 2.71 -5.60
CA TYR A 41 1.43 1.83 -5.59
C TYR A 41 0.54 2.09 -6.79
N SER A 42 -0.09 1.05 -7.32
CA SER A 42 -0.99 1.18 -8.46
C SER A 42 -2.45 1.23 -7.98
N VAL A 43 -3.32 1.78 -8.84
CA VAL A 43 -4.75 1.85 -8.56
C VAL A 43 -5.35 0.45 -8.38
N ASP A 44 -4.79 -0.54 -9.05
CA ASP A 44 -5.25 -1.94 -8.97
C ASP A 44 -5.08 -2.54 -7.58
N GLN A 45 -4.23 -1.95 -6.78
CA GLN A 45 -3.98 -2.42 -5.42
C GLN A 45 -5.04 -1.95 -4.43
N ILE A 46 -5.84 -0.96 -4.78
CA ILE A 46 -6.87 -0.43 -3.90
C ILE A 46 -7.93 -1.48 -3.56
N PRO A 47 -8.54 -2.18 -4.55
CA PRO A 47 -9.51 -3.24 -4.22
C PRO A 47 -8.90 -4.36 -3.38
N ARG A 48 -7.66 -4.70 -3.66
CA ARG A 48 -6.95 -5.74 -2.92
C ARG A 48 -6.76 -5.34 -1.46
N LEU A 49 -6.37 -4.09 -1.23
CA LEU A 49 -6.20 -3.57 0.12
C LEU A 49 -7.54 -3.53 0.86
N ASN A 50 -8.60 -3.10 0.20
CA ASN A 50 -9.93 -3.07 0.78
C ASN A 50 -10.37 -4.46 1.22
N LYS A 51 -10.06 -5.48 0.43
CA LYS A 51 -10.37 -6.86 0.78
C LYS A 51 -9.60 -7.30 2.02
N ILE A 52 -8.35 -6.92 2.12
CA ILE A 52 -7.51 -7.22 3.28
C ILE A 52 -8.12 -6.58 4.54
N LEU A 53 -8.51 -5.32 4.45
CA LEU A 53 -9.12 -4.60 5.56
C LEU A 53 -10.45 -5.21 5.97
N TYR A 54 -11.25 -5.62 4.99
CA TYR A 54 -12.53 -6.26 5.24
C TYR A 54 -12.37 -7.57 6.02
N LEU A 55 -11.44 -8.40 5.60
CA LEU A 55 -11.17 -9.67 6.28
C LEU A 55 -10.61 -9.47 7.68
N ARG A 56 -9.85 -8.41 7.87
CA ARG A 56 -9.27 -8.08 9.16
C ARG A 56 -10.31 -7.68 10.19
N ASP A 57 -11.34 -6.95 9.75
CA ASP A 57 -12.39 -6.43 10.63
C ASP A 57 -13.42 -7.50 11.03
N SER A 58 -13.40 -8.60 10.35
CA SER A 58 -14.29 -9.70 10.68
C SER A 58 -13.60 -10.69 11.60
#